data_d90e5e702a59398f2ec9845296598ce2
#
_entry.id   d90e5e702a59398f2ec9845296598ce2
#
_cell.length_a   1.000
_cell.length_b   1.000
_cell.length_c   1.000
_cell.angle_alpha   90.00
_cell.angle_beta   90.00
_cell.angle_gamma   90.00
#
_symmetry.space_group_name_H-M   'P 1'
#
loop_
_entity.id
_entity.type
_entity.pdbx_description
1 polymer ?
#
loop_
_entity_poly.entity_id
_entity_poly.type
_entity_poly.pdbx_seq_one_letter_code
_entity_poly.pdbx_strand_id
1 'polypeptide(L)'
;MEPVRSVSSRELSPKARQLLGAVRRGETIIFEEEGEEEGALMDVIDYRILRAVMHSLTDQPDIKPEEGLLEGKLAAEPRSQERFNQVLAHYLAQAISLSRAAELLEMAPSTLRGRFGRLDVPQRIAPSGAEEAKRDVQTALNWPDAAS
;
A
#
# COMPACT_ATOMS: atom_id res chain seq x y z
N MET A 1 -0.07 15.43 13.96
CA MET A 1 0.36 15.27 12.54
C MET A 1 1.87 15.18 12.48
N GLU A 2 2.38 14.18 11.79
CA GLU A 2 3.81 14.01 11.61
C GLU A 2 4.36 15.09 10.66
N PRO A 3 5.40 15.83 11.04
CA PRO A 3 6.01 16.78 10.13
C PRO A 3 6.76 16.06 9.02
N VAL A 4 6.35 16.28 7.78
CA VAL A 4 6.99 15.69 6.59
C VAL A 4 7.69 16.81 5.83
N ARG A 5 9.01 16.64 5.64
CA ARG A 5 9.80 17.57 4.85
C ARG A 5 10.22 16.90 3.54
N SER A 6 9.96 17.57 2.44
CA SER A 6 10.42 17.12 1.13
C SER A 6 11.73 17.81 0.76
N VAL A 7 12.66 17.05 0.24
CA VAL A 7 13.93 17.57 -0.29
C VAL A 7 14.13 17.04 -1.70
N SER A 8 14.78 17.85 -2.55
CA SER A 8 15.12 17.43 -3.90
C SER A 8 16.28 16.44 -3.87
N SER A 9 16.26 15.43 -4.74
CA SER A 9 17.39 14.52 -4.89
C SER A 9 18.68 15.23 -5.28
N ARG A 10 18.59 16.43 -5.84
CA ARG A 10 19.77 17.25 -6.17
C ARG A 10 20.52 17.74 -4.95
N GLU A 11 19.84 17.84 -3.80
CA GLU A 11 20.46 18.23 -2.53
C GLU A 11 21.19 17.08 -1.86
N LEU A 12 21.06 15.87 -2.40
CA LEU A 12 21.69 14.67 -1.85
C LEU A 12 23.07 14.46 -2.49
N SER A 13 24.01 13.91 -1.71
CA SER A 13 25.31 13.49 -2.21
C SER A 13 25.16 12.39 -3.27
N PRO A 14 26.16 12.18 -4.15
CA PRO A 14 26.12 11.09 -5.13
C PRO A 14 25.90 9.72 -4.48
N LYS A 15 26.53 9.46 -3.35
CA LYS A 15 26.38 8.20 -2.59
C LYS A 15 24.96 8.02 -2.07
N ALA A 16 24.35 9.08 -1.53
CA ALA A 16 22.97 9.05 -1.07
C ALA A 16 22.00 8.78 -2.23
N ARG A 17 22.27 9.35 -3.42
CA ARG A 17 21.48 9.08 -4.63
C ARG A 17 21.57 7.62 -5.08
N GLN A 18 22.71 6.96 -4.90
CA GLN A 18 22.83 5.51 -5.17
C GLN A 18 21.94 4.70 -4.24
N LEU A 19 21.84 5.09 -2.97
CA LEU A 19 20.95 4.43 -2.00
C LEU A 19 19.48 4.55 -2.41
N LEU A 20 19.08 5.63 -3.06
CA LEU A 20 17.73 5.77 -3.60
C LEU A 20 17.41 4.68 -4.64
N GLY A 21 18.40 4.25 -5.43
CA GLY A 21 18.22 3.14 -6.38
C GLY A 21 17.86 1.83 -5.65
N ALA A 22 18.53 1.54 -4.55
CA ALA A 22 18.23 0.36 -3.73
C ALA A 22 16.82 0.45 -3.13
N VAL A 23 16.46 1.61 -2.61
CA VAL A 23 15.13 1.87 -2.04
C VAL A 23 14.03 1.66 -3.08
N ARG A 24 14.23 2.13 -4.30
CA ARG A 24 13.27 1.92 -5.40
C ARG A 24 13.08 0.45 -5.74
N ARG A 25 14.08 -0.39 -5.49
CA ARG A 25 13.99 -1.84 -5.67
C ARG A 25 13.33 -2.56 -4.49
N GLY A 26 12.91 -1.82 -3.48
CA GLY A 26 12.19 -2.35 -2.33
C GLY A 26 13.04 -2.61 -1.09
N GLU A 27 14.30 -2.17 -1.09
CA GLU A 27 15.14 -2.27 0.10
C GLU A 27 14.81 -1.14 1.08
N THR A 28 14.86 -1.43 2.37
CA THR A 28 14.86 -0.42 3.42
C THR A 28 16.29 -0.24 3.88
N ILE A 29 16.76 0.99 3.89
CA ILE A 29 18.13 1.33 4.32
C ILE A 29 18.07 1.87 5.74
N ILE A 30 18.81 1.24 6.65
CA ILE A 30 18.94 1.70 8.02
C ILE A 30 20.23 2.52 8.12
N PHE A 31 20.13 3.72 8.67
CA PHE A 31 21.28 4.57 8.93
C PHE A 31 21.76 4.37 10.35
N GLU A 32 23.06 4.16 10.50
CA GLU A 32 23.71 4.00 11.79
C GLU A 32 24.71 5.14 11.99
N GLU A 33 24.83 5.58 13.22
CA GLU A 33 25.88 6.50 13.65
C GLU A 33 26.51 5.94 14.93
N GLU A 34 27.82 5.75 14.89
CA GLU A 34 28.59 5.17 16.01
C GLU A 34 28.03 3.83 16.53
N GLY A 35 27.53 2.99 15.61
CA GLY A 35 26.97 1.68 15.95
C GLY A 35 25.51 1.71 16.41
N GLU A 36 24.90 2.89 16.46
CA GLU A 36 23.50 3.06 16.83
C GLU A 36 22.63 3.33 15.60
N GLU A 37 21.49 2.65 15.52
CA GLU A 37 20.53 2.86 14.43
C GLU A 37 19.77 4.15 14.67
N GLU A 38 19.92 5.11 13.76
CA GLU A 38 19.37 6.46 13.92
C GLU A 38 18.17 6.77 12.99
N GLY A 39 18.07 6.09 11.88
CA GLY A 39 17.02 6.40 10.93
C GLY A 39 16.88 5.35 9.83
N ALA A 40 15.83 5.51 9.05
CA ALA A 40 15.55 4.60 7.95
C ALA A 40 15.13 5.36 6.69
N LEU A 41 15.54 4.84 5.54
CA LEU A 41 15.12 5.30 4.22
C LEU A 41 14.35 4.19 3.54
N MET A 42 13.12 4.46 3.12
CA MET A 42 12.28 3.49 2.43
C MET A 42 11.58 4.12 1.23
N ASP A 43 11.03 3.27 0.38
CA ASP A 43 10.23 3.71 -0.78
C ASP A 43 9.00 4.51 -0.31
N VAL A 44 8.69 5.60 -1.02
CA VAL A 44 7.58 6.49 -0.62
C VAL A 44 6.21 5.79 -0.68
N ILE A 45 6.02 4.85 -1.60
CA ILE A 45 4.78 4.09 -1.68
C ILE A 45 4.65 3.17 -0.47
N ASP A 46 5.71 2.49 -0.09
CA ASP A 46 5.74 1.67 1.11
C ASP A 46 5.44 2.52 2.36
N TYR A 47 6.04 3.71 2.45
CA TYR A 47 5.76 4.66 3.52
C TYR A 47 4.27 5.03 3.57
N ARG A 48 3.66 5.34 2.42
CA ARG A 48 2.23 5.69 2.35
C ARG A 48 1.33 4.52 2.76
N ILE A 49 1.69 3.30 2.38
CA ILE A 49 0.96 2.10 2.80
C ILE A 49 1.01 1.95 4.32
N LEU A 50 2.19 2.03 4.92
CA LEU A 50 2.34 1.92 6.37
C LEU A 50 1.58 3.02 7.11
N ARG A 51 1.66 4.26 6.64
CA ARG A 51 0.90 5.37 7.22
C ARG A 51 -0.61 5.15 7.12
N ALA A 52 -1.07 4.62 5.99
CA ALA A 52 -2.49 4.33 5.79
C ALA A 52 -2.98 3.23 6.74
N VAL A 53 -2.19 2.17 6.94
CA VAL A 53 -2.52 1.11 7.89
C VAL A 53 -2.60 1.67 9.31
N MET A 54 -1.61 2.46 9.72
CA MET A 54 -1.60 3.09 11.04
C MET A 54 -2.79 4.02 11.23
N HIS A 55 -3.12 4.81 10.21
CA HIS A 55 -4.28 5.70 10.25
C HIS A 55 -5.58 4.91 10.45
N SER A 56 -5.75 3.82 9.71
CA SER A 56 -6.93 2.96 9.83
C SER A 56 -7.04 2.34 11.23
N LEU A 57 -5.93 1.90 11.81
CA LEU A 57 -5.91 1.32 13.16
C LEU A 57 -6.21 2.36 14.24
N THR A 58 -5.78 3.58 14.04
CA THR A 58 -5.96 4.68 15.01
C THR A 58 -7.37 5.25 14.95
N ASP A 59 -7.86 5.58 13.78
CA ASP A 59 -9.16 6.23 13.58
C ASP A 59 -10.32 5.24 13.59
N GLN A 60 -10.05 3.97 13.30
CA GLN A 60 -11.05 2.90 13.25
C GLN A 60 -12.32 3.32 12.52
N PRO A 61 -12.21 3.70 11.24
CA PRO A 61 -13.36 4.19 10.48
C PRO A 61 -14.46 3.14 10.41
N ASP A 62 -15.71 3.57 10.58
CA ASP A 62 -16.87 2.69 10.50
C ASP A 62 -17.23 2.43 9.05
N ILE A 63 -16.54 1.48 8.45
CA ILE A 63 -16.75 1.06 7.06
C ILE A 63 -17.36 -0.34 7.07
N LYS A 64 -18.52 -0.47 6.44
CA LYS A 64 -19.19 -1.76 6.33
C LYS A 64 -18.69 -2.52 5.12
N PRO A 65 -18.53 -3.86 5.21
CA PRO A 65 -18.03 -4.66 4.09
C PRO A 65 -18.85 -4.51 2.80
N GLU A 66 -20.14 -4.23 2.91
CA GLU A 66 -21.02 -4.07 1.75
C GLU A 66 -20.96 -2.70 1.10
N GLU A 67 -20.30 -1.72 1.69
CA GLU A 67 -20.28 -0.35 1.14
C GLU A 67 -19.52 -0.24 -0.17
N GLY A 68 -18.44 -1.00 -0.35
CA GLY A 68 -17.53 -0.81 -1.47
C GLY A 68 -16.86 0.56 -1.45
N LEU A 69 -16.20 0.92 -2.54
CA LEU A 69 -15.57 2.22 -2.67
C LEU A 69 -15.63 2.68 -4.13
N LEU A 70 -16.28 3.82 -4.36
CA LEU A 70 -16.38 4.42 -5.68
C LEU A 70 -15.21 5.37 -5.93
N GLU A 71 -14.64 5.29 -7.12
CA GLU A 71 -13.50 6.13 -7.49
C GLU A 71 -13.78 7.63 -7.35
N GLY A 72 -14.99 8.07 -7.67
CA GLY A 72 -15.39 9.47 -7.56
C GLY A 72 -15.40 10.03 -6.14
N LYS A 73 -15.31 9.17 -5.11
CA LYS A 73 -15.23 9.59 -3.71
C LYS A 73 -13.81 9.68 -3.20
N LEU A 74 -12.83 9.30 -4.01
CA LEU A 74 -11.43 9.30 -3.61
C LEU A 74 -10.79 10.67 -3.81
N ALA A 75 -9.73 10.93 -3.03
CA ALA A 75 -8.86 12.06 -3.28
C ALA A 75 -8.34 11.99 -4.71
N ALA A 76 -8.36 13.14 -5.41
CA ALA A 76 -8.07 13.20 -6.85
C ALA A 76 -6.62 12.81 -7.18
N GLU A 77 -5.69 13.14 -6.30
CA GLU A 77 -4.27 12.84 -6.49
C GLU A 77 -4.00 11.35 -6.22
N PRO A 78 -3.62 10.57 -7.27
CA PRO A 78 -3.51 9.11 -7.13
C PRO A 78 -2.49 8.63 -6.10
N ARG A 79 -1.45 9.42 -5.86
CA ARG A 79 -0.37 9.06 -4.95
C ARG A 79 -0.40 9.81 -3.63
N SER A 80 -1.49 10.52 -3.34
CA SER A 80 -1.63 11.25 -2.08
C SER A 80 -1.80 10.29 -0.89
N GLN A 81 -1.32 10.73 0.27
CA GLN A 81 -1.54 9.97 1.50
C GLN A 81 -3.03 9.79 1.79
N GLU A 82 -3.83 10.80 1.50
CA GLU A 82 -5.28 10.74 1.69
C GLU A 82 -5.91 9.61 0.88
N ARG A 83 -5.54 9.47 -0.39
CA ARG A 83 -6.07 8.38 -1.24
C ARG A 83 -5.65 7.01 -0.71
N PHE A 84 -4.39 6.86 -0.28
CA PHE A 84 -3.92 5.63 0.37
C PHE A 84 -4.72 5.32 1.64
N ASN A 85 -4.95 6.33 2.48
CA ASN A 85 -5.73 6.16 3.71
C ASN A 85 -7.14 5.66 3.40
N GLN A 86 -7.82 6.25 2.41
CA GLN A 86 -9.16 5.85 2.00
C GLN A 86 -9.20 4.42 1.47
N VAL A 87 -8.30 4.08 0.56
CA VAL A 87 -8.28 2.76 -0.07
C VAL A 87 -7.91 1.68 0.94
N LEU A 88 -6.88 1.90 1.75
CA LEU A 88 -6.45 0.92 2.74
C LEU A 88 -7.49 0.71 3.83
N ALA A 89 -8.18 1.75 4.27
CA ALA A 89 -9.27 1.63 5.24
C ALA A 89 -10.37 0.71 4.73
N HIS A 90 -10.78 0.86 3.47
CA HIS A 90 -11.80 0.00 2.85
C HIS A 90 -11.31 -1.42 2.63
N TYR A 91 -10.04 -1.59 2.24
CA TYR A 91 -9.45 -2.91 2.10
C TYR A 91 -9.38 -3.66 3.44
N LEU A 92 -8.91 -3.00 4.49
CA LEU A 92 -8.80 -3.60 5.82
C LEU A 92 -10.17 -3.90 6.42
N ALA A 93 -11.18 -3.10 6.10
CA ALA A 93 -12.58 -3.33 6.50
C ALA A 93 -13.27 -4.41 5.65
N GLN A 94 -12.58 -5.00 4.69
CA GLN A 94 -13.09 -6.02 3.76
C GLN A 94 -14.20 -5.49 2.81
N ALA A 95 -14.27 -4.19 2.62
CA ALA A 95 -15.23 -3.57 1.71
C ALA A 95 -14.79 -3.66 0.24
N ILE A 96 -13.50 -3.82 -0.02
CA ILE A 96 -12.94 -4.02 -1.35
C ILE A 96 -11.89 -5.13 -1.35
N SER A 97 -11.67 -5.73 -2.52
CA SER A 97 -10.64 -6.74 -2.72
C SER A 97 -9.26 -6.09 -2.90
N LEU A 98 -8.21 -6.92 -2.82
CA LEU A 98 -6.85 -6.47 -3.12
C LEU A 98 -6.73 -5.98 -4.56
N SER A 99 -7.38 -6.66 -5.51
CA SER A 99 -7.39 -6.23 -6.92
C SER A 99 -8.03 -4.87 -7.10
N ARG A 100 -9.15 -4.62 -6.40
CA ARG A 100 -9.81 -3.31 -6.45
C ARG A 100 -8.95 -2.23 -5.79
N ALA A 101 -8.33 -2.54 -4.66
CA ALA A 101 -7.42 -1.62 -4.01
C ALA A 101 -6.26 -1.22 -4.94
N ALA A 102 -5.65 -2.21 -5.61
CA ALA A 102 -4.57 -1.96 -6.56
C ALA A 102 -5.03 -1.07 -7.72
N GLU A 103 -6.20 -1.35 -8.29
CA GLU A 103 -6.81 -0.54 -9.35
C GLU A 103 -6.97 0.92 -8.90
N LEU A 104 -7.53 1.13 -7.72
CA LEU A 104 -7.76 2.47 -7.18
C LEU A 104 -6.47 3.21 -6.82
N LEU A 105 -5.38 2.49 -6.57
CA LEU A 105 -4.05 3.04 -6.34
C LEU A 105 -3.19 3.09 -7.61
N GLU A 106 -3.78 2.75 -8.76
CA GLU A 106 -3.13 2.77 -10.07
C GLU A 106 -1.85 1.92 -10.13
N MET A 107 -1.93 0.71 -9.60
CA MET A 107 -0.82 -0.23 -9.66
C MET A 107 -1.31 -1.66 -9.96
N ALA A 108 -0.40 -2.52 -10.42
CA ALA A 108 -0.73 -3.92 -10.67
C ALA A 108 -1.03 -4.64 -9.35
N PRO A 109 -2.01 -5.56 -9.32
CA PRO A 109 -2.32 -6.34 -8.11
C PRO A 109 -1.11 -7.12 -7.58
N SER A 110 -0.28 -7.66 -8.45
CA SER A 110 0.95 -8.36 -8.05
C SER A 110 1.93 -7.44 -7.33
N THR A 111 2.04 -6.19 -7.79
CA THR A 111 2.88 -5.18 -7.15
C THR A 111 2.38 -4.85 -5.75
N LEU A 112 1.09 -4.62 -5.60
CA LEU A 112 0.51 -4.32 -4.29
C LEU A 112 0.66 -5.51 -3.34
N ARG A 113 0.40 -6.73 -3.82
CA ARG A 113 0.58 -7.95 -3.03
C ARG A 113 2.02 -8.11 -2.55
N GLY A 114 3.00 -7.87 -3.42
CA GLY A 114 4.41 -7.94 -3.05
C GLY A 114 4.79 -6.91 -2.00
N ARG A 115 4.27 -5.70 -2.11
CA ARG A 115 4.49 -4.65 -1.10
C ARG A 115 3.86 -5.03 0.25
N PHE A 116 2.64 -5.52 0.24
CA PHE A 116 1.96 -5.97 1.47
C PHE A 116 2.74 -7.10 2.16
N GLY A 117 3.23 -8.07 1.38
CA GLY A 117 4.04 -9.16 1.93
C GLY A 117 5.33 -8.66 2.57
N ARG A 118 6.01 -7.71 1.93
CA ARG A 118 7.25 -7.12 2.43
C ARG A 118 7.05 -6.29 3.69
N LEU A 119 5.89 -5.62 3.80
CA LEU A 119 5.56 -4.71 4.89
C LEU A 119 4.77 -5.36 6.01
N ASP A 120 4.53 -6.67 5.92
CA ASP A 120 3.71 -7.41 6.88
C ASP A 120 2.28 -6.85 7.03
N VAL A 121 1.75 -6.27 5.97
CA VAL A 121 0.35 -5.83 5.95
C VAL A 121 -0.54 -7.06 5.84
N PRO A 122 -1.58 -7.19 6.69
CA PRO A 122 -2.47 -8.35 6.63
C PRO A 122 -3.06 -8.54 5.24
N GLN A 123 -2.88 -9.73 4.69
CA GLN A 123 -3.50 -10.13 3.44
C GLN A 123 -4.59 -11.16 3.73
N ARG A 124 -5.71 -11.01 3.05
CA ARG A 124 -6.76 -12.03 3.14
C ARG A 124 -6.37 -13.20 2.26
N ILE A 125 -5.96 -14.28 2.92
CA ILE A 125 -5.51 -15.50 2.24
C ILE A 125 -6.70 -16.42 1.98
N ALA A 126 -7.74 -16.36 2.82
CA ALA A 126 -8.94 -17.15 2.68
C ALA A 126 -10.17 -16.24 2.75
N PRO A 127 -11.19 -16.48 1.89
CA PRO A 127 -12.42 -15.73 1.94
C PRO A 127 -13.15 -15.96 3.28
N SER A 128 -13.78 -14.90 3.79
CA SER A 128 -14.48 -14.95 5.07
C SER A 128 -15.85 -15.62 4.97
N GLY A 129 -16.31 -16.01 3.76
CA GLY A 129 -17.59 -16.68 3.55
C GLY A 129 -17.73 -17.27 2.14
N ALA A 130 -18.77 -18.09 1.95
CA ALA A 130 -19.02 -18.77 0.68
C ALA A 130 -19.22 -17.81 -0.50
N GLU A 131 -19.84 -16.66 -0.27
CA GLU A 131 -20.05 -15.65 -1.31
C GLU A 131 -18.74 -15.00 -1.75
N GLU A 132 -17.88 -14.71 -0.82
CA GLU A 132 -16.55 -14.14 -1.10
C GLU A 132 -15.69 -15.18 -1.84
N ALA A 133 -15.72 -16.43 -1.43
CA ALA A 133 -15.05 -17.52 -2.12
C ALA A 133 -15.51 -17.64 -3.59
N LYS A 134 -16.82 -17.53 -3.84
CA LYS A 134 -17.36 -17.55 -5.19
C LYS A 134 -16.89 -16.37 -6.02
N ARG A 135 -16.85 -15.16 -5.45
CA ARG A 135 -16.35 -13.98 -6.13
C ARG A 135 -14.86 -14.11 -6.48
N ASP A 136 -14.06 -14.63 -5.56
CA ASP A 136 -12.63 -14.80 -5.80
C ASP A 136 -12.37 -15.83 -6.92
N VAL A 137 -13.11 -16.94 -6.92
CA VAL A 137 -13.02 -17.95 -7.98
C VAL A 137 -13.49 -17.35 -9.32
N GLN A 138 -14.61 -16.63 -9.32
CA GLN A 138 -15.13 -15.98 -10.53
C GLN A 138 -14.12 -14.98 -11.10
N THR A 139 -13.52 -14.16 -10.25
CA THR A 139 -12.51 -13.17 -10.65
C THR A 139 -11.29 -13.87 -11.25
N ALA A 140 -10.81 -14.95 -10.63
CA ALA A 140 -9.68 -15.72 -11.11
C ALA A 140 -9.98 -16.37 -12.48
N LEU A 141 -11.19 -16.90 -12.67
CA LEU A 141 -11.60 -17.53 -13.93
C LEU A 141 -11.77 -16.51 -15.07
N ASN A 142 -12.15 -15.29 -14.75
CA ASN A 142 -12.36 -14.23 -15.74
C ASN A 142 -11.09 -13.42 -16.03
N TRP A 143 -9.98 -13.72 -15.36
CA TRP A 143 -8.72 -13.01 -15.56
C TRP A 143 -8.09 -13.43 -16.88
N PRO A 144 -7.67 -12.49 -17.76
CA PRO A 144 -7.16 -12.81 -19.08
C PRO A 144 -5.96 -13.75 -19.10
N ASP A 145 -5.11 -13.69 -18.07
CA ASP A 145 -3.90 -14.51 -17.98
C ASP A 145 -4.10 -15.83 -17.25
N ALA A 146 -5.29 -16.11 -16.75
CA ALA A 146 -5.58 -17.34 -16.02
C ALA A 146 -5.56 -18.60 -16.93
N ALA A 147 -5.55 -18.41 -18.25
CA ALA A 147 -5.54 -19.48 -19.24
C ALA A 147 -4.11 -19.86 -19.71
N SER A 148 -3.09 -19.20 -19.23
CA SER A 148 -1.70 -19.46 -19.63
C SER A 148 -0.96 -20.36 -18.64
#